data_a3a03b703ce6ac0ffbb94d78eb67597a
#
_entry.id   a3a03b703ce6ac0ffbb94d78eb67597a
#
_cell.length_a   1.000
_cell.length_b   1.000
_cell.length_c   1.000
_cell.angle_alpha   90.00
_cell.angle_beta   90.00
_cell.angle_gamma   90.00
#
_symmetry.space_group_name_H-M   'P 1'
#
loop_
_entity.id
_entity.type
_entity.pdbx_description
1 polymer ?
#
loop_
_entity_poly.entity_id
_entity_poly.type
_entity_poly.pdbx_seq_one_letter_code
_entity_poly.pdbx_strand_id
1 'polypeptide(L)'
;SKWFYIARTKDERYIGCIKPKPNSGYGDIDIWNVDGTVCTVNMDTSTAVNAENYLTGSRLNYEILTVQDTSIITNNLITVAKQADPTFNANRKATLVLSGSPVSNVYTVVVDGNTITHSTNASGTYDTILTALKSAIDALGISGLTTTKYREALHLADSNSTISISATGGQAGDSLYVFQDQVDNVTQLPQQSFHNHVVKIMNTTANEDTYFAKFIADNGTSGPGHWAEGLDPATSVGLDGSTMPHELVNTSLNTFTFRQVSWTARAVGDDNTNSHPSFVGKKIQAGFFYNNRLGFCSADNIAMSQSQEFFNFYHTSAQTITDADPIDLSVSTIRPATIVSILPTTQGLLLFSKDQQFMMSSADGVLTPTATNVRV
;
A
#
# COMPACT_ATOMS: atom_id res chain seq x y z
N SER A 1 -25.15 -3.82 -25.28
CA SER A 1 -23.75 -3.68 -25.68
C SER A 1 -23.29 -2.24 -25.52
N LYS A 2 -22.08 -1.99 -25.08
CA LYS A 2 -21.40 -0.68 -25.03
C LYS A 2 -20.35 -0.63 -26.13
N TRP A 3 -20.51 0.29 -27.06
CA TRP A 3 -19.54 0.53 -28.13
C TRP A 3 -18.57 1.63 -27.72
N PHE A 4 -17.30 1.50 -28.12
CA PHE A 4 -16.25 2.47 -27.87
C PHE A 4 -15.22 2.48 -29.00
N TYR A 5 -14.42 3.54 -29.05
CA TYR A 5 -13.44 3.76 -30.10
C TYR A 5 -12.05 3.87 -29.50
N ILE A 6 -11.08 3.19 -30.12
CA ILE A 6 -9.68 3.23 -29.75
C ILE A 6 -8.90 3.84 -30.94
N ALA A 7 -8.25 4.98 -30.70
CA ALA A 7 -7.36 5.62 -31.65
C ALA A 7 -5.94 5.60 -31.07
N ARG A 8 -5.17 4.54 -31.36
CA ARG A 8 -3.80 4.41 -30.91
C ARG A 8 -2.86 5.33 -31.69
N THR A 9 -2.97 5.29 -33.01
CA THR A 9 -2.21 6.13 -33.92
C THR A 9 -3.13 6.61 -35.04
N LYS A 10 -2.59 7.38 -36.00
CA LYS A 10 -3.33 7.78 -37.19
C LYS A 10 -3.81 6.57 -38.02
N ASP A 11 -3.01 5.49 -38.03
CA ASP A 11 -3.24 4.33 -38.87
C ASP A 11 -3.76 3.11 -38.08
N GLU A 12 -3.60 3.09 -36.77
CA GLU A 12 -4.12 2.04 -35.89
C GLU A 12 -5.35 2.53 -35.11
N ARG A 13 -6.50 2.15 -35.62
CA ARG A 13 -7.81 2.53 -35.08
C ARG A 13 -8.72 1.33 -34.98
N TYR A 14 -9.43 1.23 -33.87
CA TYR A 14 -10.26 0.07 -33.57
C TYR A 14 -11.61 0.49 -33.01
N ILE A 15 -12.59 -0.37 -33.21
CA ILE A 15 -13.95 -0.26 -32.64
C ILE A 15 -14.11 -1.44 -31.70
N GLY A 16 -14.36 -1.16 -30.43
CA GLY A 16 -14.63 -2.16 -29.40
C GLY A 16 -16.09 -2.23 -29.01
N CYS A 17 -16.53 -3.38 -28.58
CA CYS A 17 -17.87 -3.63 -28.08
C CYS A 17 -17.84 -4.53 -26.85
N ILE A 18 -18.31 -4.02 -25.71
CA ILE A 18 -18.63 -4.86 -24.55
C ILE A 18 -20.04 -5.39 -24.73
N LYS A 19 -20.19 -6.71 -24.80
CA LYS A 19 -21.47 -7.41 -25.02
C LYS A 19 -21.76 -8.42 -23.93
N PRO A 20 -23.01 -8.81 -23.69
CA PRO A 20 -23.32 -9.95 -22.84
C PRO A 20 -22.75 -11.25 -23.42
N LYS A 21 -22.13 -12.08 -22.59
CA LYS A 21 -21.68 -13.42 -22.94
C LYS A 21 -22.84 -14.39 -22.74
N PRO A 22 -23.28 -15.14 -23.76
CA PRO A 22 -24.41 -16.06 -23.64
C PRO A 22 -24.18 -17.10 -22.54
N ASN A 23 -25.21 -17.40 -21.77
CA ASN A 23 -25.20 -18.40 -20.69
C ASN A 23 -24.16 -18.15 -19.56
N SER A 24 -23.62 -16.94 -19.47
CA SER A 24 -22.78 -16.51 -18.34
C SER A 24 -23.40 -15.26 -17.74
N GLY A 25 -23.19 -14.99 -16.49
CA GLY A 25 -23.61 -13.72 -15.86
C GLY A 25 -22.69 -12.54 -16.23
N TYR A 26 -21.74 -12.74 -17.13
CA TYR A 26 -20.66 -11.81 -17.45
C TYR A 26 -20.73 -11.29 -18.88
N GLY A 27 -19.90 -10.30 -19.18
CA GLY A 27 -19.70 -9.76 -20.52
C GLY A 27 -18.50 -10.36 -21.22
N ASP A 28 -18.39 -10.00 -22.50
CA ASP A 28 -17.29 -10.31 -23.38
C ASP A 28 -16.90 -9.07 -24.17
N ILE A 29 -15.72 -9.00 -24.75
CA ILE A 29 -15.22 -7.87 -25.52
C ILE A 29 -14.86 -8.36 -26.91
N ASP A 30 -15.51 -7.76 -27.92
CA ASP A 30 -15.09 -7.90 -29.32
C ASP A 30 -14.43 -6.61 -29.78
N ILE A 31 -13.40 -6.75 -30.62
CA ILE A 31 -12.69 -5.61 -31.22
C ILE A 31 -12.50 -5.86 -32.71
N TRP A 32 -12.67 -4.83 -33.49
CA TRP A 32 -12.45 -4.80 -34.94
C TRP A 32 -11.52 -3.65 -35.30
N ASN A 33 -10.61 -3.88 -36.17
CA ASN A 33 -9.94 -2.80 -36.87
C ASN A 33 -10.98 -2.04 -37.75
N VAL A 34 -10.74 -0.78 -38.02
CA VAL A 34 -11.68 0.03 -38.84
C VAL A 34 -11.84 -0.47 -40.29
N ASP A 35 -10.93 -1.33 -40.76
CA ASP A 35 -11.05 -2.03 -42.05
C ASP A 35 -11.98 -3.27 -41.99
N GLY A 36 -12.54 -3.59 -40.83
CA GLY A 36 -13.39 -4.74 -40.56
C GLY A 36 -12.68 -6.01 -40.11
N THR A 37 -11.35 -6.00 -40.01
CA THR A 37 -10.57 -7.15 -39.51
C THR A 37 -10.92 -7.40 -38.03
N VAL A 38 -11.28 -8.63 -37.69
CA VAL A 38 -11.54 -9.05 -36.31
C VAL A 38 -10.21 -9.14 -35.57
N CYS A 39 -10.13 -8.53 -34.41
CA CYS A 39 -8.96 -8.59 -33.53
C CYS A 39 -9.07 -9.74 -32.52
N THR A 40 -7.93 -10.23 -32.05
CA THR A 40 -7.88 -11.19 -30.96
C THR A 40 -7.99 -10.46 -29.63
N VAL A 41 -8.91 -10.90 -28.77
CA VAL A 41 -9.04 -10.40 -27.39
C VAL A 41 -8.77 -11.55 -26.44
N ASN A 42 -7.67 -11.46 -25.68
CA ASN A 42 -7.32 -12.40 -24.64
C ASN A 42 -7.92 -11.92 -23.30
N MET A 43 -8.77 -12.74 -22.69
CA MET A 43 -9.34 -12.48 -21.38
C MET A 43 -8.46 -13.17 -20.33
N ASP A 44 -7.99 -12.44 -19.32
CA ASP A 44 -7.32 -13.07 -18.18
C ASP A 44 -8.37 -13.74 -17.27
N THR A 45 -8.46 -15.05 -17.40
CA THR A 45 -9.39 -15.91 -16.66
C THR A 45 -8.66 -16.87 -15.73
N SER A 46 -7.44 -16.51 -15.29
CA SER A 46 -6.71 -17.34 -14.32
C SER A 46 -7.53 -17.57 -13.05
N THR A 47 -7.31 -18.70 -12.37
CA THR A 47 -8.07 -19.07 -11.16
C THR A 47 -7.94 -18.07 -10.02
N ALA A 48 -6.86 -17.31 -9.99
CA ALA A 48 -6.63 -16.25 -9.00
C ALA A 48 -7.28 -14.92 -9.40
N VAL A 49 -7.44 -14.68 -10.72
CA VAL A 49 -7.88 -13.39 -11.27
C VAL A 49 -8.75 -13.67 -12.49
N ASN A 50 -10.07 -13.57 -12.34
CA ASN A 50 -10.99 -13.68 -13.48
C ASN A 50 -11.52 -12.29 -13.86
N ALA A 51 -10.88 -11.67 -14.85
CA ALA A 51 -11.25 -10.34 -15.32
C ALA A 51 -12.67 -10.28 -15.92
N GLU A 52 -13.21 -11.39 -16.46
CA GLU A 52 -14.58 -11.43 -16.97
C GLU A 52 -15.63 -11.07 -15.91
N ASN A 53 -15.36 -11.38 -14.63
CA ASN A 53 -16.28 -11.08 -13.52
C ASN A 53 -16.54 -9.58 -13.38
N TYR A 54 -15.62 -8.74 -13.84
CA TYR A 54 -15.79 -7.29 -13.84
C TYR A 54 -16.80 -6.81 -14.88
N LEU A 55 -17.02 -7.58 -15.94
CA LEU A 55 -17.92 -7.23 -17.04
C LEU A 55 -19.36 -7.65 -16.75
N THR A 56 -19.96 -7.07 -15.72
CA THR A 56 -21.36 -7.32 -15.30
C THR A 56 -22.23 -6.10 -15.54
N GLY A 57 -23.53 -6.30 -15.80
CA GLY A 57 -24.50 -5.22 -15.95
C GLY A 57 -24.81 -4.85 -17.40
N SER A 58 -25.26 -3.62 -17.62
CA SER A 58 -25.73 -3.10 -18.89
C SER A 58 -24.76 -2.10 -19.50
N ARG A 59 -25.01 -1.73 -20.76
CA ARG A 59 -24.21 -0.71 -21.47
C ARG A 59 -24.07 0.62 -20.74
N LEU A 60 -25.00 0.96 -19.87
CA LEU A 60 -25.00 2.23 -19.13
C LEU A 60 -24.05 2.21 -17.93
N ASN A 61 -23.53 1.04 -17.60
CA ASN A 61 -22.67 0.87 -16.43
C ASN A 61 -21.17 0.98 -16.77
N TYR A 62 -20.82 0.97 -18.06
CA TYR A 62 -19.42 1.05 -18.47
C TYR A 62 -19.04 2.44 -18.93
N GLU A 63 -17.93 2.93 -18.42
CA GLU A 63 -17.20 4.07 -18.95
C GLU A 63 -15.80 3.63 -19.37
N ILE A 64 -15.35 4.11 -20.52
CA ILE A 64 -14.07 3.70 -21.11
C ILE A 64 -13.21 4.95 -21.33
N LEU A 65 -12.05 4.94 -20.73
CA LEU A 65 -11.01 5.95 -20.91
C LEU A 65 -9.85 5.33 -21.68
N THR A 66 -9.61 5.77 -22.90
CA THR A 66 -8.47 5.30 -23.70
C THR A 66 -7.33 6.30 -23.65
N VAL A 67 -6.16 5.82 -23.23
CA VAL A 67 -4.90 6.57 -23.19
C VAL A 67 -3.84 5.72 -23.89
N GLN A 68 -3.38 6.16 -25.05
CA GLN A 68 -2.41 5.43 -25.88
C GLN A 68 -2.84 3.97 -26.15
N ASP A 69 -2.07 3.01 -25.67
CA ASP A 69 -2.28 1.58 -25.90
C ASP A 69 -3.26 0.93 -24.92
N THR A 70 -3.70 1.68 -23.91
CA THR A 70 -4.49 1.17 -22.80
C THR A 70 -5.85 1.84 -22.73
N SER A 71 -6.91 1.04 -22.63
CA SER A 71 -8.26 1.49 -22.31
C SER A 71 -8.62 1.04 -20.89
N ILE A 72 -8.85 1.98 -20.01
CA ILE A 72 -9.32 1.72 -18.65
C ILE A 72 -10.85 1.59 -18.70
N ILE A 73 -11.36 0.43 -18.35
CA ILE A 73 -12.79 0.13 -18.32
C ILE A 73 -13.28 0.22 -16.88
N THR A 74 -14.17 1.15 -16.63
CA THR A 74 -14.83 1.37 -15.34
C THR A 74 -16.23 0.80 -15.38
N ASN A 75 -16.63 0.09 -14.31
CA ASN A 75 -18.00 -0.42 -14.13
C ASN A 75 -18.62 0.21 -12.88
N ASN A 76 -19.59 1.11 -13.08
CA ASN A 76 -20.22 1.85 -12.00
C ASN A 76 -21.26 1.06 -11.17
N LEU A 77 -21.42 -0.24 -11.43
CA LEU A 77 -22.18 -1.13 -10.54
C LEU A 77 -21.35 -1.63 -9.37
N ILE A 78 -20.03 -1.74 -9.55
CA ILE A 78 -19.13 -2.35 -8.60
C ILE A 78 -18.73 -1.32 -7.54
N THR A 79 -18.90 -1.68 -6.28
CA THR A 79 -18.38 -0.90 -5.16
C THR A 79 -16.92 -1.27 -4.94
N VAL A 80 -16.04 -0.29 -4.94
CA VAL A 80 -14.62 -0.51 -4.71
C VAL A 80 -14.37 -0.97 -3.28
N ALA A 81 -13.54 -1.98 -3.12
CA ALA A 81 -13.12 -2.50 -1.83
C ALA A 81 -11.61 -2.34 -1.63
N LYS A 82 -11.20 -2.26 -0.38
CA LYS A 82 -9.81 -2.48 0.03
C LYS A 82 -9.56 -3.99 0.20
N GLN A 83 -8.31 -4.40 0.14
CA GLN A 83 -7.91 -5.74 0.58
C GLN A 83 -8.26 -5.92 2.06
N ALA A 84 -8.45 -7.18 2.49
CA ALA A 84 -8.69 -7.47 3.89
C ALA A 84 -7.51 -7.03 4.77
N ASP A 85 -7.82 -6.55 5.97
CA ASP A 85 -6.79 -6.24 6.94
C ASP A 85 -6.07 -7.53 7.35
N PRO A 86 -4.73 -7.54 7.40
CA PRO A 86 -3.99 -8.72 7.83
C PRO A 86 -4.22 -9.00 9.31
N THR A 87 -4.15 -10.26 9.69
CA THR A 87 -4.16 -10.62 11.11
C THR A 87 -2.82 -10.25 11.73
N PHE A 88 -2.82 -9.25 12.57
CA PHE A 88 -1.64 -8.86 13.37
C PHE A 88 -1.74 -9.48 14.76
N ASN A 89 -0.73 -10.28 15.12
CA ASN A 89 -0.62 -10.90 16.44
C ASN A 89 0.44 -10.13 17.25
N ALA A 90 -0.02 -9.23 18.09
CA ALA A 90 0.84 -8.41 18.94
C ALA A 90 1.70 -9.25 19.91
N ASN A 91 2.89 -8.73 20.24
CA ASN A 91 3.80 -9.30 21.21
C ASN A 91 4.28 -10.75 20.93
N ARG A 92 4.19 -11.18 19.67
CA ARG A 92 4.78 -12.46 19.24
C ARG A 92 6.25 -12.35 18.83
N LYS A 93 6.78 -11.14 18.86
CA LYS A 93 8.18 -10.84 18.57
C LYS A 93 8.75 -9.98 19.68
N ALA A 94 10.03 -10.13 19.93
CA ALA A 94 10.78 -9.30 20.86
C ALA A 94 12.22 -9.14 20.39
N THR A 95 12.81 -8.00 20.65
CA THR A 95 14.22 -7.73 20.35
C THR A 95 14.92 -7.27 21.62
N LEU A 96 15.90 -8.06 22.06
CA LEU A 96 16.84 -7.67 23.10
C LEU A 96 17.99 -6.91 22.45
N VAL A 97 18.33 -5.74 22.97
CA VAL A 97 19.41 -4.90 22.44
C VAL A 97 20.42 -4.63 23.54
N LEU A 98 21.69 -4.84 23.22
CA LEU A 98 22.83 -4.47 24.05
C LEU A 98 23.37 -3.11 23.66
N SER A 99 23.62 -2.27 24.66
CA SER A 99 24.26 -0.96 24.54
C SER A 99 25.34 -0.77 25.62
N GLY A 100 26.16 0.26 25.45
CA GLY A 100 27.18 0.60 26.45
C GLY A 100 28.32 -0.39 26.56
N SER A 101 28.98 -0.45 27.73
CA SER A 101 30.15 -1.31 27.97
C SER A 101 29.74 -2.74 28.36
N PRO A 102 30.25 -3.77 27.68
CA PRO A 102 29.90 -5.16 27.97
C PRO A 102 30.68 -5.81 29.13
N VAL A 103 31.65 -5.11 29.73
CA VAL A 103 32.55 -5.69 30.71
C VAL A 103 32.04 -5.54 32.14
N SER A 104 32.32 -6.57 32.99
CA SER A 104 32.02 -6.58 34.42
C SER A 104 30.58 -6.25 34.79
N ASN A 105 29.63 -6.77 34.02
CA ASN A 105 28.21 -6.54 34.20
C ASN A 105 27.42 -7.83 34.43
N VAL A 106 26.22 -7.68 34.98
CA VAL A 106 25.24 -8.75 35.13
C VAL A 106 24.03 -8.41 34.27
N TYR A 107 23.61 -9.35 33.46
CA TYR A 107 22.46 -9.24 32.55
C TYR A 107 21.39 -10.24 32.97
N THR A 108 20.17 -9.78 33.13
CA THR A 108 19.04 -10.63 33.52
C THR A 108 17.95 -10.48 32.46
N VAL A 109 17.46 -11.61 31.96
CA VAL A 109 16.31 -11.69 31.04
C VAL A 109 15.29 -12.61 31.65
N VAL A 110 14.04 -12.20 31.67
CA VAL A 110 12.90 -13.06 32.05
C VAL A 110 12.06 -13.32 30.79
N VAL A 111 11.90 -14.58 30.41
CA VAL A 111 11.09 -14.99 29.26
C VAL A 111 10.03 -15.96 29.76
N ASP A 112 8.75 -15.60 29.61
CA ASP A 112 7.59 -16.39 30.05
C ASP A 112 7.74 -16.93 31.50
N GLY A 113 8.17 -16.03 32.38
CA GLY A 113 8.39 -16.33 33.80
C GLY A 113 9.72 -17.02 34.13
N ASN A 114 10.52 -17.43 33.14
CA ASN A 114 11.81 -18.08 33.36
C ASN A 114 12.92 -17.02 33.42
N THR A 115 13.63 -16.97 34.53
CA THR A 115 14.73 -16.02 34.75
C THR A 115 16.06 -16.58 34.28
N ILE A 116 16.75 -15.87 33.44
CA ILE A 116 18.07 -16.16 32.90
C ILE A 116 19.01 -15.04 33.33
N THR A 117 20.14 -15.42 33.91
CA THR A 117 21.18 -14.46 34.33
C THR A 117 22.52 -14.82 33.72
N HIS A 118 23.22 -13.83 33.16
CA HIS A 118 24.55 -13.95 32.60
C HIS A 118 25.47 -12.86 33.17
N SER A 119 26.63 -13.27 33.70
CA SER A 119 27.61 -12.35 34.26
C SER A 119 28.85 -12.31 33.37
N THR A 120 29.39 -11.13 33.14
CA THR A 120 30.60 -10.92 32.35
C THR A 120 31.76 -10.50 33.26
N ASN A 121 32.98 -10.83 32.85
CA ASN A 121 34.23 -10.33 33.40
C ASN A 121 34.79 -9.16 32.56
N ALA A 122 36.04 -8.79 32.80
CA ALA A 122 36.73 -7.72 32.09
C ALA A 122 36.92 -7.99 30.56
N SER A 123 36.66 -9.20 30.10
CA SER A 123 36.76 -9.59 28.67
C SER A 123 35.42 -9.80 27.99
N GLY A 124 34.32 -9.36 28.61
CA GLY A 124 32.98 -9.46 28.03
C GLY A 124 32.85 -8.74 26.68
N THR A 125 32.18 -9.35 25.72
CA THR A 125 31.84 -8.76 24.43
C THR A 125 30.36 -8.93 24.16
N TYR A 126 29.77 -8.13 23.24
CA TYR A 126 28.37 -8.29 22.80
C TYR A 126 28.12 -9.70 22.30
N ASP A 127 29.07 -10.24 21.52
CA ASP A 127 28.95 -11.58 20.95
C ASP A 127 28.88 -12.67 22.04
N THR A 128 29.72 -12.60 23.05
CA THR A 128 29.72 -13.58 24.17
C THR A 128 28.44 -13.51 24.98
N ILE A 129 27.95 -12.31 25.27
CA ILE A 129 26.73 -12.08 26.05
C ILE A 129 25.52 -12.61 25.31
N LEU A 130 25.33 -12.16 24.05
CA LEU A 130 24.18 -12.56 23.22
C LEU A 130 24.20 -14.05 22.90
N THR A 131 25.38 -14.66 22.73
CA THR A 131 25.50 -16.11 22.54
C THR A 131 25.06 -16.87 23.78
N ALA A 132 25.51 -16.42 24.98
CA ALA A 132 25.10 -17.04 26.22
C ALA A 132 23.61 -16.92 26.51
N LEU A 133 23.05 -15.70 26.33
CA LEU A 133 21.61 -15.45 26.49
C LEU A 133 20.79 -16.28 25.48
N LYS A 134 21.22 -16.31 24.22
CA LYS A 134 20.57 -17.15 23.20
C LYS A 134 20.52 -18.60 23.60
N SER A 135 21.68 -19.17 23.96
CA SER A 135 21.78 -20.58 24.34
C SER A 135 20.91 -20.90 25.56
N ALA A 136 20.84 -20.00 26.54
CA ALA A 136 20.04 -20.20 27.74
C ALA A 136 18.51 -20.07 27.42
N ILE A 137 18.11 -19.16 26.55
CA ILE A 137 16.71 -19.04 26.09
C ILE A 137 16.30 -20.28 25.27
N ASP A 138 17.16 -20.73 24.36
CA ASP A 138 16.89 -21.93 23.52
C ASP A 138 16.76 -23.18 24.43
N ALA A 139 17.53 -23.26 25.49
CA ALA A 139 17.51 -24.37 26.47
C ALA A 139 16.18 -24.42 27.27
N LEU A 140 15.37 -23.37 27.31
CA LEU A 140 14.04 -23.40 27.91
C LEU A 140 13.07 -24.31 27.14
N GLY A 141 13.32 -24.61 25.88
CA GLY A 141 12.52 -25.50 25.07
C GLY A 141 11.09 -25.02 24.83
N ILE A 142 10.85 -23.71 24.85
CA ILE A 142 9.50 -23.13 24.64
C ILE A 142 9.05 -23.45 23.21
N SER A 143 7.93 -24.12 23.09
CA SER A 143 7.40 -24.56 21.78
C SER A 143 6.99 -23.36 20.92
N GLY A 144 7.53 -23.28 19.71
CA GLY A 144 7.26 -22.20 18.77
C GLY A 144 8.22 -21.00 18.88
N LEU A 145 8.97 -20.89 20.00
CA LEU A 145 9.95 -19.83 20.19
C LEU A 145 11.22 -20.13 19.38
N THR A 146 11.66 -19.13 18.62
CA THR A 146 12.92 -19.12 17.87
C THR A 146 13.73 -17.91 18.23
N THR A 147 15.05 -18.05 18.28
CA THR A 147 15.96 -16.96 18.59
C THR A 147 16.99 -16.79 17.47
N THR A 148 17.24 -15.56 17.07
CA THR A 148 18.24 -15.22 16.04
C THR A 148 19.13 -14.09 16.54
N LYS A 149 20.45 -14.33 16.54
CA LYS A 149 21.44 -13.35 16.99
C LYS A 149 21.87 -12.47 15.81
N TYR A 150 21.89 -11.18 16.05
CA TYR A 150 22.50 -10.16 15.22
C TYR A 150 23.71 -9.54 15.93
N ARG A 151 24.29 -8.47 15.41
CA ARG A 151 25.51 -7.86 15.97
C ARG A 151 25.36 -7.46 17.45
N GLU A 152 24.37 -6.58 17.71
CA GLU A 152 24.09 -6.02 19.05
C GLU A 152 22.73 -6.45 19.60
N ALA A 153 22.03 -7.33 18.88
CA ALA A 153 20.66 -7.69 19.19
C ALA A 153 20.42 -9.21 19.14
N LEU A 154 19.51 -9.67 19.98
CA LEU A 154 18.92 -11.00 19.93
C LEU A 154 17.44 -10.87 19.65
N HIS A 155 17.01 -11.39 18.52
CA HIS A 155 15.61 -11.40 18.11
C HIS A 155 14.94 -12.70 18.52
N LEU A 156 13.76 -12.59 19.13
CA LEU A 156 12.89 -13.67 19.51
C LEU A 156 11.61 -13.61 18.69
N ALA A 157 11.11 -14.75 18.24
CA ALA A 157 9.80 -14.86 17.58
C ALA A 157 9.11 -16.15 18.03
N ASP A 158 7.85 -16.05 18.41
CA ASP A 158 7.01 -17.18 18.79
C ASP A 158 5.84 -17.34 17.79
N SER A 159 5.75 -18.51 17.16
CA SER A 159 4.70 -18.83 16.20
C SER A 159 3.38 -19.20 16.89
N ASN A 160 3.37 -19.53 18.15
CA ASN A 160 2.25 -20.12 18.88
C ASN A 160 1.56 -19.15 19.83
N SER A 161 2.36 -18.32 20.55
CA SER A 161 1.86 -17.48 21.64
C SER A 161 2.53 -16.10 21.69
N THR A 162 2.00 -15.22 22.52
CA THR A 162 2.63 -13.96 22.88
C THR A 162 3.82 -14.23 23.80
N ILE A 163 4.89 -13.46 23.66
CA ILE A 163 6.08 -13.53 24.50
C ILE A 163 5.92 -12.54 25.66
N SER A 164 6.01 -13.03 26.90
CA SER A 164 6.17 -12.16 28.07
C SER A 164 7.65 -12.02 28.35
N ILE A 165 8.21 -10.81 28.19
CA ILE A 165 9.66 -10.62 28.30
C ILE A 165 10.01 -9.32 29.01
N SER A 166 11.06 -9.38 29.85
CA SER A 166 11.71 -8.20 30.39
C SER A 166 13.21 -8.41 30.44
N ALA A 167 13.98 -7.33 30.45
CA ALA A 167 15.42 -7.38 30.49
C ALA A 167 15.97 -6.23 31.30
N THR A 168 17.04 -6.51 32.03
CA THR A 168 17.84 -5.52 32.79
C THR A 168 19.30 -5.90 32.70
N GLY A 169 20.21 -4.93 32.75
CA GLY A 169 21.65 -5.23 32.77
C GLY A 169 22.52 -4.02 32.66
N GLY A 170 23.79 -4.22 33.02
CA GLY A 170 24.80 -3.18 33.01
C GLY A 170 24.90 -2.39 34.31
N GLN A 171 25.90 -1.50 34.38
CA GLN A 171 26.19 -0.72 35.61
C GLN A 171 25.06 0.24 35.97
N ALA A 172 24.32 0.77 34.99
CA ALA A 172 23.18 1.64 35.20
C ALA A 172 21.82 0.90 35.10
N GLY A 173 21.84 -0.42 34.86
CA GLY A 173 20.60 -1.22 34.66
C GLY A 173 19.95 -1.12 33.31
N ASP A 174 20.49 -0.33 32.40
CA ASP A 174 19.92 0.02 31.09
C ASP A 174 20.75 -0.42 29.87
N SER A 175 21.87 -1.12 30.11
CA SER A 175 22.72 -1.61 29.00
C SER A 175 22.14 -2.80 28.23
N LEU A 176 21.13 -3.46 28.77
CA LEU A 176 20.32 -4.46 28.10
C LEU A 176 18.85 -4.04 28.21
N TYR A 177 18.22 -3.77 27.11
CA TYR A 177 16.79 -3.49 27.08
C TYR A 177 16.07 -4.37 26.05
N VAL A 178 14.76 -4.44 26.16
CA VAL A 178 13.93 -5.21 25.27
C VAL A 178 12.77 -4.36 24.77
N PHE A 179 12.45 -4.52 23.52
CA PHE A 179 11.20 -4.01 22.95
C PHE A 179 10.49 -5.11 22.15
N GLN A 180 9.21 -4.91 21.91
CA GLN A 180 8.40 -5.81 21.10
C GLN A 180 7.91 -5.09 19.84
N ASP A 181 6.64 -4.74 19.73
CA ASP A 181 6.08 -4.12 18.54
C ASP A 181 6.26 -2.59 18.49
N GLN A 182 6.79 -1.99 19.56
CA GLN A 182 6.96 -0.54 19.67
C GLN A 182 8.21 -0.14 20.46
N VAL A 183 8.72 1.02 20.15
CA VAL A 183 9.78 1.73 20.88
C VAL A 183 9.39 3.20 21.05
N ASP A 184 9.99 3.84 22.05
CA ASP A 184 9.73 5.27 22.27
C ASP A 184 10.46 6.16 21.26
N ASN A 185 11.67 5.78 20.88
CA ASN A 185 12.52 6.58 20.01
C ASN A 185 13.27 5.70 19.00
N VAL A 186 13.51 6.24 17.81
CA VAL A 186 14.24 5.56 16.73
C VAL A 186 15.68 5.14 17.13
N THR A 187 16.31 5.85 18.06
CA THR A 187 17.65 5.51 18.56
C THR A 187 17.69 4.18 19.32
N GLN A 188 16.56 3.64 19.74
CA GLN A 188 16.44 2.33 20.39
C GLN A 188 16.45 1.17 19.38
N LEU A 189 16.35 1.47 18.09
CA LEU A 189 16.36 0.43 17.05
C LEU A 189 17.79 -0.09 16.80
N PRO A 190 17.99 -1.42 16.66
CA PRO A 190 19.29 -1.99 16.38
C PRO A 190 19.74 -1.68 14.93
N GLN A 191 21.05 -1.69 14.70
CA GLN A 191 21.64 -1.49 13.37
C GLN A 191 21.47 -2.71 12.45
N GLN A 192 21.19 -3.87 13.01
CA GLN A 192 20.96 -5.11 12.28
C GLN A 192 19.67 -5.77 12.72
N SER A 193 18.91 -6.27 11.75
CA SER A 193 17.64 -6.94 12.00
C SER A 193 17.28 -7.87 10.82
N PHE A 194 16.09 -8.44 10.83
CA PHE A 194 15.55 -9.20 9.70
C PHE A 194 14.76 -8.29 8.76
N HIS A 195 14.78 -8.62 7.50
CA HIS A 195 14.06 -7.87 6.46
C HIS A 195 12.55 -7.82 6.76
N ASN A 196 11.94 -6.65 6.54
CA ASN A 196 10.53 -6.39 6.87
C ASN A 196 10.19 -6.46 8.38
N HIS A 197 11.16 -6.28 9.28
CA HIS A 197 10.86 -6.03 10.68
C HIS A 197 10.19 -4.65 10.81
N VAL A 198 8.95 -4.61 11.28
CA VAL A 198 8.19 -3.38 11.48
C VAL A 198 8.07 -3.11 12.98
N VAL A 199 8.33 -1.87 13.38
CA VAL A 199 8.25 -1.39 14.77
C VAL A 199 7.57 -0.03 14.77
N LYS A 200 6.65 0.19 15.70
CA LYS A 200 6.01 1.49 15.92
C LYS A 200 6.91 2.40 16.73
N ILE A 201 7.20 3.58 16.24
CA ILE A 201 7.93 4.64 16.95
C ILE A 201 6.91 5.55 17.61
N MET A 202 6.95 5.65 18.93
CA MET A 202 5.94 6.36 19.72
C MET A 202 6.23 7.85 19.89
N ASN A 203 7.50 8.25 19.87
CA ASN A 203 7.99 9.63 20.05
C ASN A 203 7.43 10.36 21.28
N THR A 204 7.12 9.65 22.35
CA THR A 204 6.45 10.20 23.54
C THR A 204 7.28 11.29 24.23
N THR A 205 8.62 11.22 24.14
CA THR A 205 9.55 12.21 24.71
C THR A 205 9.74 13.44 23.84
N ALA A 206 9.55 13.33 22.54
CA ALA A 206 9.78 14.43 21.59
C ALA A 206 8.51 15.22 21.22
N ASN A 207 7.33 14.74 21.63
CA ASN A 207 6.03 15.31 21.25
C ASN A 207 5.81 15.33 19.73
N GLU A 208 6.44 14.41 19.01
CA GLU A 208 6.31 14.21 17.57
C GLU A 208 5.27 13.13 17.27
N ASP A 209 4.79 13.09 16.04
CA ASP A 209 3.80 12.10 15.62
C ASP A 209 4.36 10.68 15.63
N THR A 210 3.54 9.72 15.98
CA THR A 210 3.87 8.30 15.91
C THR A 210 3.91 7.84 14.46
N TYR A 211 4.86 6.96 14.14
CA TYR A 211 4.97 6.35 12.82
C TYR A 211 5.51 4.92 12.90
N PHE A 212 5.47 4.22 11.78
CA PHE A 212 6.03 2.87 11.68
C PHE A 212 7.37 2.90 10.96
N ALA A 213 8.37 2.23 11.53
CA ALA A 213 9.66 1.99 10.90
C ALA A 213 9.75 0.53 10.45
N LYS A 214 10.27 0.31 9.25
CA LYS A 214 10.49 -1.01 8.64
C LYS A 214 11.97 -1.19 8.32
N PHE A 215 12.55 -2.32 8.74
CA PHE A 215 13.93 -2.65 8.45
C PHE A 215 14.08 -3.23 7.04
N ILE A 216 15.00 -2.69 6.28
CA ILE A 216 15.38 -3.15 4.95
C ILE A 216 16.80 -3.69 5.02
N ALA A 217 16.93 -5.03 5.01
CA ALA A 217 18.22 -5.67 5.01
C ALA A 217 18.88 -5.60 3.62
N ASP A 218 20.18 -5.33 3.58
CA ASP A 218 20.94 -5.16 2.32
C ASP A 218 20.90 -6.41 1.44
N ASN A 219 20.82 -7.59 2.05
CA ASN A 219 20.74 -8.88 1.35
C ASN A 219 19.29 -9.38 1.13
N GLY A 220 18.27 -8.59 1.51
CA GLY A 220 16.86 -8.96 1.42
C GLY A 220 16.38 -9.99 2.45
N THR A 221 17.23 -10.44 3.38
CA THR A 221 16.87 -11.44 4.41
C THR A 221 17.11 -10.97 5.82
N SER A 222 18.35 -10.66 6.21
CA SER A 222 18.69 -10.21 7.55
C SER A 222 20.13 -9.71 7.65
N GLY A 223 20.48 -9.08 8.76
CA GLY A 223 21.81 -8.57 9.05
C GLY A 223 21.91 -7.06 8.84
N PRO A 224 22.98 -6.55 8.19
CA PRO A 224 23.13 -5.13 7.91
C PRO A 224 21.99 -4.58 7.03
N GLY A 225 21.64 -3.31 7.25
CA GLY A 225 20.60 -2.65 6.50
C GLY A 225 20.28 -1.27 7.08
N HIS A 226 19.07 -0.78 6.81
CA HIS A 226 18.62 0.50 7.32
C HIS A 226 17.13 0.46 7.68
N TRP A 227 16.71 1.37 8.54
CA TRP A 227 15.31 1.61 8.86
C TRP A 227 14.75 2.69 7.93
N ALA A 228 13.59 2.43 7.36
CA ALA A 228 12.81 3.34 6.53
C ALA A 228 11.39 3.46 7.09
N GLU A 229 10.60 4.40 6.58
CA GLU A 229 9.18 4.41 6.90
C GLU A 229 8.51 3.07 6.54
N GLY A 230 7.60 2.62 7.38
CA GLY A 230 6.87 1.37 7.23
C GLY A 230 5.36 1.54 7.27
N LEU A 231 4.66 0.48 6.89
CA LEU A 231 3.21 0.38 6.99
C LEU A 231 2.85 -0.29 8.32
N ASP A 232 1.78 0.19 8.96
CA ASP A 232 1.15 -0.50 10.10
C ASP A 232 0.83 -1.96 9.71
N PRO A 233 1.40 -2.96 10.42
CA PRO A 233 1.19 -4.36 10.09
C PRO A 233 -0.25 -4.86 10.32
N ALA A 234 -1.09 -4.08 10.99
CA ALA A 234 -2.50 -4.41 11.23
C ALA A 234 -3.43 -3.84 10.15
N THR A 235 -2.92 -3.06 9.20
CA THR A 235 -3.74 -2.36 8.22
C THR A 235 -3.61 -2.95 6.81
N SER A 236 -4.65 -2.88 6.00
CA SER A 236 -4.63 -3.43 4.65
C SER A 236 -3.60 -2.74 3.76
N VAL A 237 -2.94 -3.52 2.91
CA VAL A 237 -1.87 -3.02 2.05
C VAL A 237 -2.37 -2.33 0.78
N GLY A 238 -3.64 -2.43 0.43
CA GLY A 238 -4.08 -1.79 -0.80
C GLY A 238 -5.52 -2.06 -1.23
N LEU A 239 -5.76 -1.81 -2.49
CA LEU A 239 -7.06 -1.96 -3.15
C LEU A 239 -7.29 -3.42 -3.57
N ASP A 240 -8.54 -3.86 -3.48
CA ASP A 240 -8.95 -5.13 -4.08
C ASP A 240 -9.09 -4.94 -5.60
N GLY A 241 -8.09 -5.42 -6.34
CA GLY A 241 -8.02 -5.27 -7.79
C GLY A 241 -9.24 -5.83 -8.54
N SER A 242 -9.96 -6.80 -7.97
CA SER A 242 -11.16 -7.37 -8.57
C SER A 242 -12.34 -6.38 -8.61
N THR A 243 -12.33 -5.38 -7.73
CA THR A 243 -13.37 -4.35 -7.62
C THR A 243 -12.98 -3.03 -8.29
N MET A 244 -11.72 -2.89 -8.67
CA MET A 244 -11.17 -1.71 -9.33
C MET A 244 -11.33 -1.77 -10.85
N PRO A 245 -11.25 -0.62 -11.57
CA PRO A 245 -11.23 -0.60 -13.02
C PRO A 245 -10.18 -1.54 -13.60
N HIS A 246 -10.54 -2.19 -14.70
CA HIS A 246 -9.68 -3.12 -15.43
C HIS A 246 -9.10 -2.46 -16.68
N GLU A 247 -8.03 -3.01 -17.19
CA GLU A 247 -7.37 -2.51 -18.40
C GLU A 247 -7.54 -3.44 -19.58
N LEU A 248 -7.80 -2.84 -20.74
CA LEU A 248 -7.74 -3.48 -22.04
C LEU A 248 -6.52 -2.91 -22.77
N VAL A 249 -5.48 -3.71 -22.90
CA VAL A 249 -4.18 -3.28 -23.46
C VAL A 249 -4.01 -3.82 -24.86
N ASN A 250 -3.65 -2.96 -25.79
CA ASN A 250 -3.18 -3.40 -27.12
C ASN A 250 -1.75 -3.90 -27.00
N THR A 251 -1.57 -5.22 -27.06
CA THR A 251 -0.26 -5.87 -26.86
C THR A 251 0.53 -6.08 -28.15
N SER A 252 -0.16 -6.11 -29.29
CA SER A 252 0.42 -6.13 -30.63
C SER A 252 -0.66 -5.77 -31.66
N LEU A 253 -0.27 -5.64 -32.93
CA LEU A 253 -1.21 -5.36 -34.02
C LEU A 253 -2.40 -6.33 -33.98
N ASN A 254 -3.62 -5.79 -33.90
CA ASN A 254 -4.88 -6.53 -33.84
C ASN A 254 -4.99 -7.52 -32.66
N THR A 255 -4.20 -7.32 -31.57
CA THR A 255 -4.24 -8.21 -30.40
C THR A 255 -4.37 -7.37 -29.13
N PHE A 256 -5.33 -7.75 -28.31
CA PHE A 256 -5.65 -7.08 -27.04
C PHE A 256 -5.65 -8.09 -25.90
N THR A 257 -5.36 -7.60 -24.70
CA THR A 257 -5.50 -8.37 -23.45
C THR A 257 -6.33 -7.57 -22.46
N PHE A 258 -7.42 -8.16 -21.97
CA PHE A 258 -8.23 -7.61 -20.88
C PHE A 258 -7.87 -8.28 -19.56
N ARG A 259 -7.47 -7.47 -18.57
CA ARG A 259 -6.95 -7.97 -17.29
C ARG A 259 -7.19 -6.97 -16.16
N GLN A 260 -7.01 -7.44 -14.93
CA GLN A 260 -6.92 -6.56 -13.77
C GLN A 260 -5.66 -5.70 -13.87
N VAL A 261 -5.77 -4.47 -13.39
CA VAL A 261 -4.62 -3.58 -13.20
C VAL A 261 -3.86 -4.01 -11.94
N SER A 262 -2.53 -3.97 -12.00
CA SER A 262 -1.67 -4.11 -10.82
C SER A 262 -1.62 -2.78 -10.07
N TRP A 263 -2.57 -2.55 -9.17
CA TRP A 263 -2.62 -1.33 -8.36
C TRP A 263 -1.48 -1.33 -7.34
N THR A 264 -0.81 -0.19 -7.20
CA THR A 264 0.32 -0.06 -6.28
C THR A 264 -0.16 -0.21 -4.83
N ALA A 265 0.55 -1.04 -4.08
CA ALA A 265 0.26 -1.27 -2.67
C ALA A 265 0.73 -0.08 -1.82
N ARG A 266 0.01 0.20 -0.73
CA ARG A 266 0.42 1.15 0.30
C ARG A 266 1.65 0.62 1.02
N ALA A 267 2.71 1.42 1.09
CA ALA A 267 4.00 1.00 1.63
C ALA A 267 4.32 1.60 3.00
N VAL A 268 3.66 2.70 3.37
CA VAL A 268 3.97 3.50 4.56
C VAL A 268 2.70 4.00 5.25
N GLY A 269 2.79 4.32 6.53
CA GLY A 269 1.73 4.95 7.32
C GLY A 269 0.68 3.99 7.84
N ASP A 270 -0.50 4.52 8.08
CA ASP A 270 -1.70 3.83 8.57
C ASP A 270 -2.96 4.44 7.96
N ASP A 271 -4.14 4.09 8.45
CA ASP A 271 -5.41 4.61 7.93
C ASP A 271 -5.62 6.11 8.21
N ASN A 272 -4.83 6.73 9.09
CA ASN A 272 -4.88 8.17 9.38
C ASN A 272 -3.87 8.97 8.56
N THR A 273 -2.63 8.48 8.47
CA THR A 273 -1.50 9.19 7.86
C THR A 273 -1.36 8.94 6.36
N ASN A 274 -1.88 7.80 5.88
CA ASN A 274 -1.91 7.46 4.45
C ASN A 274 -3.19 6.66 4.16
N SER A 275 -4.33 7.32 4.27
CA SER A 275 -5.65 6.69 4.16
C SER A 275 -5.90 6.07 2.78
N HIS A 276 -6.86 5.14 2.73
CA HIS A 276 -7.36 4.65 1.45
C HIS A 276 -8.02 5.79 0.65
N PRO A 277 -7.92 5.75 -0.70
CA PRO A 277 -8.59 6.72 -1.56
C PRO A 277 -10.09 6.80 -1.27
N SER A 278 -10.65 8.00 -1.39
CA SER A 278 -12.05 8.32 -1.05
C SER A 278 -13.10 7.54 -1.85
N PHE A 279 -12.70 6.90 -2.94
CA PHE A 279 -13.58 6.02 -3.72
C PHE A 279 -13.74 4.61 -3.11
N VAL A 280 -12.92 4.22 -2.12
CA VAL A 280 -13.12 2.95 -1.40
C VAL A 280 -14.43 2.98 -0.63
N GLY A 281 -15.23 1.92 -0.76
CA GLY A 281 -16.60 1.85 -0.24
C GLY A 281 -17.65 2.55 -1.13
N LYS A 282 -17.23 3.13 -2.25
CA LYS A 282 -18.11 3.82 -3.21
C LYS A 282 -17.97 3.23 -4.62
N LYS A 283 -18.79 3.73 -5.55
CA LYS A 283 -18.74 3.34 -6.96
C LYS A 283 -18.02 4.41 -7.76
N ILE A 284 -17.08 4.00 -8.60
CA ILE A 284 -16.43 4.90 -9.55
C ILE A 284 -17.40 5.17 -10.71
N GLN A 285 -17.64 6.43 -11.02
CA GLN A 285 -18.57 6.85 -12.08
C GLN A 285 -17.88 6.99 -13.43
N ALA A 286 -16.69 7.61 -13.45
CA ALA A 286 -15.89 7.79 -14.65
C ALA A 286 -14.41 7.94 -14.32
N GLY A 287 -13.57 7.60 -15.30
CA GLY A 287 -12.13 7.86 -15.28
C GLY A 287 -11.76 9.03 -16.20
N PHE A 288 -10.68 9.70 -15.90
CA PHE A 288 -10.10 10.75 -16.72
C PHE A 288 -8.57 10.74 -16.63
N PHE A 289 -7.92 11.43 -17.57
CA PHE A 289 -6.47 11.60 -17.56
C PHE A 289 -6.13 13.08 -17.67
N TYR A 290 -5.33 13.58 -16.75
CA TYR A 290 -4.93 14.98 -16.71
C TYR A 290 -3.60 15.19 -16.01
N ASN A 291 -2.70 16.01 -16.58
CA ASN A 291 -1.40 16.35 -16.01
C ASN A 291 -0.60 15.13 -15.56
N ASN A 292 -0.47 14.12 -16.43
CA ASN A 292 0.22 12.86 -16.15
C ASN A 292 -0.31 12.11 -14.91
N ARG A 293 -1.60 12.21 -14.64
CA ARG A 293 -2.31 11.50 -13.57
C ARG A 293 -3.54 10.80 -14.13
N LEU A 294 -3.74 9.56 -13.73
CA LEU A 294 -5.03 8.88 -13.89
C LEU A 294 -5.94 9.33 -12.76
N GLY A 295 -7.15 9.70 -13.05
CA GLY A 295 -8.11 10.15 -12.05
C GLY A 295 -9.45 9.43 -12.16
N PHE A 296 -10.15 9.38 -11.03
CA PHE A 296 -11.50 8.82 -10.92
C PHE A 296 -12.43 9.78 -10.19
N CYS A 297 -13.69 9.85 -10.60
CA CYS A 297 -14.74 10.47 -9.82
C CYS A 297 -15.63 9.40 -9.16
N SER A 298 -16.00 9.65 -7.93
CA SER A 298 -16.83 8.77 -7.12
C SER A 298 -17.67 9.57 -6.14
N ALA A 299 -18.98 9.54 -6.28
CA ALA A 299 -19.89 10.43 -5.56
C ALA A 299 -19.47 11.91 -5.75
N ASP A 300 -19.12 12.59 -4.69
CA ASP A 300 -18.64 13.98 -4.66
C ASP A 300 -17.10 14.10 -4.62
N ASN A 301 -16.38 12.99 -4.75
CA ASN A 301 -14.93 12.95 -4.64
C ASN A 301 -14.25 12.82 -6.00
N ILE A 302 -13.07 13.43 -6.08
CA ILE A 302 -12.14 13.34 -7.20
C ILE A 302 -10.82 12.84 -6.63
N ALA A 303 -10.40 11.66 -7.05
CA ALA A 303 -9.10 11.09 -6.70
C ALA A 303 -8.22 10.98 -7.94
N MET A 304 -6.98 11.45 -7.85
CA MET A 304 -5.98 11.37 -8.92
C MET A 304 -4.74 10.65 -8.41
N SER A 305 -4.16 9.82 -9.26
CA SER A 305 -2.95 9.06 -8.96
C SER A 305 -1.73 9.96 -8.70
N GLN A 306 -0.69 9.38 -8.18
CA GLN A 306 0.65 10.00 -8.17
C GLN A 306 1.04 10.40 -9.61
N SER A 307 1.75 11.52 -9.74
CA SER A 307 2.21 12.00 -11.04
C SER A 307 3.17 10.99 -11.67
N GLN A 308 2.90 10.58 -12.91
CA GLN A 308 3.62 9.58 -13.70
C GLN A 308 3.47 8.12 -13.21
N GLU A 309 2.92 7.90 -12.02
CA GLU A 309 2.62 6.57 -11.47
C GLU A 309 1.10 6.36 -11.48
N PHE A 310 0.56 5.98 -12.63
CA PHE A 310 -0.89 6.02 -12.90
C PHE A 310 -1.72 5.06 -12.04
N PHE A 311 -1.09 4.04 -11.48
CA PHE A 311 -1.75 3.04 -10.66
C PHE A 311 -1.44 3.17 -9.16
N ASN A 312 -0.76 4.25 -8.76
CA ASN A 312 -0.50 4.57 -7.36
C ASN A 312 -1.44 5.67 -6.86
N PHE A 313 -2.28 5.33 -5.87
CA PHE A 313 -3.19 6.24 -5.17
C PHE A 313 -2.83 6.43 -3.70
N TYR A 314 -1.62 6.06 -3.28
CA TYR A 314 -1.12 6.22 -1.93
C TYR A 314 0.09 7.16 -1.87
N HIS A 315 0.22 7.87 -0.75
CA HIS A 315 1.39 8.70 -0.50
C HIS A 315 2.66 7.86 -0.39
N THR A 316 3.77 8.43 -0.81
CA THR A 316 5.10 7.80 -0.74
C THR A 316 5.76 7.95 0.63
N SER A 317 5.33 8.94 1.42
CA SER A 317 5.71 9.16 2.80
C SER A 317 4.47 9.46 3.63
N ALA A 318 4.43 8.98 4.87
CA ALA A 318 3.39 9.30 5.84
C ALA A 318 3.68 10.61 6.61
N GLN A 319 4.91 11.11 6.52
CA GLN A 319 5.36 12.30 7.25
C GLN A 319 5.37 13.56 6.38
N THR A 320 5.58 13.42 5.08
CA THR A 320 5.70 14.56 4.16
C THR A 320 4.85 14.36 2.91
N ILE A 321 4.18 15.41 2.48
CA ILE A 321 3.42 15.44 1.23
C ILE A 321 4.24 16.19 0.18
N THR A 322 4.39 15.60 -1.00
CA THR A 322 5.08 16.19 -2.15
C THR A 322 4.07 16.58 -3.23
N ASP A 323 4.49 17.44 -4.16
CA ASP A 323 3.65 17.84 -5.30
C ASP A 323 3.33 16.67 -6.26
N ALA A 324 4.14 15.61 -6.22
CA ALA A 324 3.92 14.42 -7.02
C ALA A 324 2.88 13.46 -6.41
N ASP A 325 2.60 13.55 -5.11
CA ASP A 325 1.70 12.64 -4.41
C ASP A 325 0.26 12.67 -4.97
N PRO A 326 -0.54 11.64 -4.71
CA PRO A 326 -1.94 11.57 -5.12
C PRO A 326 -2.76 12.76 -4.60
N ILE A 327 -3.76 13.14 -5.37
CA ILE A 327 -4.73 14.18 -5.01
C ILE A 327 -6.05 13.49 -4.69
N ASP A 328 -6.63 13.78 -3.54
CA ASP A 328 -7.95 13.28 -3.16
C ASP A 328 -8.76 14.41 -2.51
N LEU A 329 -9.78 14.86 -3.20
CA LEU A 329 -10.57 16.03 -2.84
C LEU A 329 -12.06 15.73 -2.90
N SER A 330 -12.81 16.32 -1.97
CA SER A 330 -14.27 16.38 -2.03
C SER A 330 -14.72 17.72 -2.59
N VAL A 331 -15.71 17.67 -3.49
CA VAL A 331 -16.38 18.85 -4.01
C VAL A 331 -17.38 19.32 -2.97
N SER A 332 -16.97 20.28 -2.14
CA SER A 332 -17.80 20.79 -1.06
C SER A 332 -18.85 21.78 -1.58
N THR A 333 -20.13 21.45 -1.38
CA THR A 333 -21.26 22.37 -1.63
C THR A 333 -22.33 22.20 -0.56
N ILE A 334 -23.26 23.17 -0.50
CA ILE A 334 -24.44 23.11 0.40
C ILE A 334 -25.35 21.93 0.02
N ARG A 335 -25.28 21.47 -1.22
CA ARG A 335 -26.07 20.34 -1.74
C ARG A 335 -25.13 19.20 -2.17
N PRO A 336 -25.47 17.93 -1.91
CA PRO A 336 -24.72 16.81 -2.42
C PRO A 336 -24.62 16.88 -3.95
N ALA A 337 -23.40 16.80 -4.47
CA ALA A 337 -23.12 16.89 -5.91
C ALA A 337 -22.42 15.63 -6.39
N THR A 338 -23.18 14.64 -6.85
CA THR A 338 -22.55 13.45 -7.47
C THR A 338 -21.97 13.83 -8.84
N ILE A 339 -20.65 13.75 -8.94
CA ILE A 339 -19.94 13.99 -10.19
C ILE A 339 -20.14 12.80 -11.13
N VAL A 340 -20.66 13.06 -12.31
CA VAL A 340 -20.99 12.02 -13.29
C VAL A 340 -20.09 12.06 -14.52
N SER A 341 -19.43 13.20 -14.77
CA SER A 341 -18.54 13.36 -15.92
C SER A 341 -17.48 14.41 -15.64
N ILE A 342 -16.31 14.24 -16.22
CA ILE A 342 -15.18 15.15 -16.10
C ILE A 342 -14.64 15.43 -17.50
N LEU A 343 -14.38 16.71 -17.78
CA LEU A 343 -13.79 17.15 -19.04
C LEU A 343 -12.46 17.87 -18.75
N PRO A 344 -11.33 17.30 -19.14
CA PRO A 344 -10.04 17.97 -19.08
C PRO A 344 -10.00 19.17 -20.05
N THR A 345 -9.50 20.29 -19.56
CA THR A 345 -9.28 21.52 -20.34
C THR A 345 -7.87 22.05 -20.12
N THR A 346 -7.46 23.03 -20.87
CA THR A 346 -6.15 23.70 -20.70
C THR A 346 -6.03 24.48 -19.38
N GLN A 347 -7.15 24.80 -18.74
CA GLN A 347 -7.17 25.59 -17.49
C GLN A 347 -7.48 24.76 -16.25
N GLY A 348 -7.73 23.44 -16.40
CA GLY A 348 -8.10 22.54 -15.31
C GLY A 348 -9.15 21.54 -15.73
N LEU A 349 -9.88 21.00 -14.76
CA LEU A 349 -10.90 20.00 -14.96
C LEU A 349 -12.29 20.64 -14.77
N LEU A 350 -13.16 20.51 -15.79
CA LEU A 350 -14.58 20.79 -15.63
C LEU A 350 -15.28 19.55 -15.10
N LEU A 351 -15.98 19.68 -13.98
CA LEU A 351 -16.68 18.61 -13.30
C LEU A 351 -18.17 18.84 -13.45
N PHE A 352 -18.90 17.82 -13.89
CA PHE A 352 -20.33 17.89 -14.11
C PHE A 352 -21.08 17.01 -13.14
N SER A 353 -21.98 17.61 -12.38
CA SER A 353 -23.02 16.90 -11.66
C SER A 353 -24.39 17.15 -12.32
N LYS A 354 -25.44 16.52 -11.82
CA LYS A 354 -26.80 16.72 -12.36
C LYS A 354 -27.28 18.16 -12.23
N ASP A 355 -26.88 18.84 -11.16
CA ASP A 355 -27.44 20.14 -10.78
C ASP A 355 -26.42 21.28 -10.80
N GLN A 356 -25.14 20.99 -10.81
CA GLN A 356 -24.07 21.97 -10.69
C GLN A 356 -22.86 21.59 -11.55
N GLN A 357 -22.07 22.60 -11.93
CA GLN A 357 -20.78 22.44 -12.58
C GLN A 357 -19.70 23.06 -11.72
N PHE A 358 -18.52 22.45 -11.76
CA PHE A 358 -17.37 22.92 -10.98
C PHE A 358 -16.13 23.01 -11.87
N MET A 359 -15.24 23.88 -11.50
CA MET A 359 -13.90 23.99 -12.06
C MET A 359 -12.87 23.64 -11.00
N MET A 360 -12.10 22.58 -11.25
CA MET A 360 -10.95 22.22 -10.45
C MET A 360 -9.69 22.73 -11.14
N SER A 361 -8.98 23.65 -10.51
CA SER A 361 -7.84 24.34 -11.10
C SER A 361 -6.80 24.71 -10.06
N SER A 362 -5.60 25.04 -10.49
CA SER A 362 -4.57 25.66 -9.66
C SER A 362 -4.12 26.98 -10.30
N ALA A 363 -3.48 27.84 -9.52
CA ALA A 363 -2.98 29.13 -9.99
C ALA A 363 -1.92 28.97 -11.11
N ASP A 364 -1.10 27.93 -11.00
CA ASP A 364 0.00 27.66 -11.91
C ASP A 364 -0.37 26.68 -13.05
N GLY A 365 -1.64 26.28 -13.14
CA GLY A 365 -2.12 25.33 -14.15
C GLY A 365 -1.73 23.87 -13.90
N VAL A 366 -0.95 23.58 -12.86
CA VAL A 366 -0.55 22.21 -12.45
C VAL A 366 -1.29 21.85 -11.16
N LEU A 367 -2.07 20.78 -11.20
CA LEU A 367 -2.76 20.28 -10.01
C LEU A 367 -1.78 19.52 -9.11
N THR A 368 -1.69 19.96 -7.85
CA THR A 368 -0.91 19.30 -6.79
C THR A 368 -1.77 19.12 -5.54
N PRO A 369 -1.40 18.23 -4.61
CA PRO A 369 -2.18 18.02 -3.38
C PRO A 369 -2.37 19.31 -2.56
N THR A 370 -1.39 20.21 -2.62
CA THR A 370 -1.35 21.44 -1.81
C THR A 370 -1.89 22.68 -2.52
N ALA A 371 -1.96 22.70 -3.86
CA ALA A 371 -2.28 23.89 -4.66
C ALA A 371 -3.52 23.71 -5.56
N THR A 372 -4.44 22.82 -5.21
CA THR A 372 -5.66 22.58 -5.99
C THR A 372 -6.87 23.25 -5.36
N ASN A 373 -7.64 23.99 -6.19
CA ASN A 373 -8.87 24.67 -5.80
C ASN A 373 -10.05 24.16 -6.62
N VAL A 374 -11.21 23.99 -5.95
CA VAL A 374 -12.48 23.67 -6.61
C VAL A 374 -13.43 24.85 -6.47
N ARG A 375 -13.98 25.33 -7.57
CA ARG A 375 -14.95 26.43 -7.63
C ARG A 375 -16.23 26.00 -8.34
N VAL A 376 -17.35 26.48 -7.84
CA VAL A 376 -18.66 26.34 -8.53
C VAL A 376 -18.71 27.22 -9.75
#